data_ca3b0a88bac2f649700f077c5a44dd2a
#
_entry.id   ca3b0a88bac2f649700f077c5a44dd2a
#
_cell.length_a   1.000
_cell.length_b   1.000
_cell.length_c   1.000
_cell.angle_alpha   90.00
_cell.angle_beta   90.00
_cell.angle_gamma   90.00
#
_symmetry.space_group_name_H-M   'P 1'
#
loop_
_entity.id
_entity.type
_entity.pdbx_description
1 polymer ?
#
loop_
_entity_poly.entity_id
_entity_poly.type
_entity_poly.pdbx_seq_one_letter_code
_entity_poly.pdbx_strand_id
1 'polypeptide(L)'
;MFEILAKFFKFSGKENENKFKLSIVIGLVEALASAMKIPAIMYVLIGLMSKESMGKYIIGSIAIMGIAVAVDIICKRFSTVLQTEGGYNASAFMRIKIAEHLRYLPMGYFNSNSIGEISSVTTNTMEVLGDIAARVVMLTTQGILETTMIVLMIFIFDWRIGLISAAGVFIFFVINSIMQKAGKSDSEKKVQCDTELISQIMEYIQGISEVKSYNLLGKQAKRLNDANEACAKINTKMELLFVPYHFLQGAVTKITGAIIVIGSAAFYINGTMSAVYAIGMTISAFMLYSSLECAGNYSSLLHVVSVCVDKANTILELDTMDIDGKEIKPQNCNIELDHISFSYDRRKIIDDVSLSIPEKTTTAIVGPSGGGKSTLCNLIARFWDVDEGKVTLGGVNVKDYSMNSLMNNFSFVFQTVYLFDDTIENNIKFGRQDATHEEVVAAAKKACCHEFISQLPNGYDTVIGEGGSSLSGGQKQRISIARAIMKDAPVVILDEATANVDPENEKDLMDAIEALTKEKTIIMIAHRLKTVRHADQIVVVDKGRIAQQGTHEQLMTQDGIYKRFVDAREQAVSWKLAPCPLAQK
;
A
#
# COMPACT_ATOMS: atom_id res chain seq x y z
N MET A 1 10.03 4.17 23.30
CA MET A 1 10.95 3.31 22.59
C MET A 1 10.50 1.84 22.60
N PHE A 2 10.43 1.15 23.74
CA PHE A 2 10.00 -0.28 23.80
C PHE A 2 8.60 -0.51 23.25
N GLU A 3 7.68 0.42 23.44
CA GLU A 3 6.33 0.38 22.89
C GLU A 3 6.34 0.37 21.35
N ILE A 4 7.19 1.20 20.73
CA ILE A 4 7.33 1.26 19.27
C ILE A 4 7.93 -0.03 18.73
N LEU A 5 8.94 -0.59 19.41
CA LEU A 5 9.52 -1.88 19.04
C LEU A 5 8.49 -3.01 19.13
N ALA A 6 7.72 -3.06 20.22
CA ALA A 6 6.66 -4.06 20.39
C ALA A 6 5.59 -3.93 19.31
N LYS A 7 5.21 -2.69 18.95
CA LYS A 7 4.27 -2.39 17.87
C LYS A 7 4.78 -2.89 16.52
N PHE A 8 6.05 -2.61 16.19
CA PHE A 8 6.67 -3.08 14.97
C PHE A 8 6.76 -4.62 14.92
N PHE A 9 7.14 -5.27 16.02
CA PHE A 9 7.21 -6.74 16.07
C PHE A 9 5.83 -7.38 15.86
N LYS A 10 4.79 -6.85 16.50
CA LYS A 10 3.43 -7.32 16.29
C LYS A 10 2.96 -7.11 14.85
N PHE A 11 3.32 -5.97 14.26
CA PHE A 11 3.01 -5.66 12.86
C PHE A 11 3.69 -6.63 11.89
N SER A 12 4.93 -7.07 12.17
CA SER A 12 5.72 -7.93 11.27
C SER A 12 5.17 -9.34 11.05
N GLY A 13 4.16 -9.76 11.81
CA GLY A 13 3.59 -11.11 11.77
C GLY A 13 4.34 -12.11 12.67
N LYS A 14 3.65 -13.15 13.13
CA LYS A 14 4.16 -14.10 14.16
C LYS A 14 5.52 -14.73 13.83
N GLU A 15 5.73 -15.12 12.58
CA GLU A 15 7.00 -15.75 12.17
C GLU A 15 8.18 -14.78 12.29
N ASN A 16 8.02 -13.56 11.75
CA ASN A 16 9.05 -12.54 11.78
C ASN A 16 9.24 -11.98 13.19
N GLU A 17 8.17 -11.85 13.97
CA GLU A 17 8.24 -11.51 15.40
C GLU A 17 9.13 -12.49 16.17
N ASN A 18 9.00 -13.79 15.89
CA ASN A 18 9.85 -14.81 16.52
C ASN A 18 11.31 -14.69 16.09
N LYS A 19 11.60 -14.36 14.82
CA LYS A 19 12.95 -14.08 14.36
C LYS A 19 13.59 -12.90 15.09
N PHE A 20 12.83 -11.80 15.28
CA PHE A 20 13.30 -10.66 16.07
C PHE A 20 13.52 -11.00 17.54
N LYS A 21 12.62 -11.74 18.18
CA LYS A 21 12.81 -12.20 19.57
C LYS A 21 14.05 -13.08 19.72
N LEU A 22 14.24 -14.01 18.80
CA LEU A 22 15.42 -14.88 18.79
C LEU A 22 16.70 -14.07 18.59
N SER A 23 16.69 -13.08 17.71
CA SER A 23 17.84 -12.19 17.49
C SER A 23 18.21 -11.39 18.74
N ILE A 24 17.22 -10.98 19.55
CA ILE A 24 17.47 -10.29 20.83
C ILE A 24 18.13 -11.25 21.84
N VAL A 25 17.71 -12.50 21.90
CA VAL A 25 18.31 -13.52 22.78
C VAL A 25 19.76 -13.79 22.35
N ILE A 26 20.02 -13.93 21.04
CA ILE A 26 21.39 -14.08 20.53
C ILE A 26 22.21 -12.81 20.80
N GLY A 27 21.61 -11.63 20.64
CA GLY A 27 22.21 -10.34 20.95
C GLY A 27 22.63 -10.20 22.43
N LEU A 28 21.90 -10.83 23.35
CA LEU A 28 22.30 -10.90 24.76
C LEU A 28 23.61 -11.67 24.96
N VAL A 29 23.78 -12.79 24.25
CA VAL A 29 25.00 -13.60 24.27
C VAL A 29 26.16 -12.81 23.64
N GLU A 30 25.90 -12.13 22.52
CA GLU A 30 26.84 -11.22 21.84
C GLU A 30 27.31 -10.10 22.79
N ALA A 31 26.37 -9.44 23.46
CA ALA A 31 26.65 -8.38 24.44
C ALA A 31 27.49 -8.89 25.61
N LEU A 32 27.21 -10.09 26.10
CA LEU A 32 28.05 -10.73 27.15
C LEU A 32 29.46 -11.00 26.64
N ALA A 33 29.61 -11.55 25.43
CA ALA A 33 30.91 -11.79 24.81
C ALA A 33 31.70 -10.47 24.63
N SER A 34 31.03 -9.40 24.20
CA SER A 34 31.63 -8.07 24.09
C SER A 34 32.10 -7.53 25.46
N ALA A 35 31.32 -7.75 26.53
CA ALA A 35 31.66 -7.34 27.89
C ALA A 35 32.84 -8.12 28.48
N MET A 36 33.10 -9.35 28.00
CA MET A 36 34.25 -10.17 28.45
C MET A 36 35.63 -9.55 28.14
N LYS A 37 35.69 -8.51 27.31
CA LYS A 37 36.92 -7.70 27.11
C LYS A 37 37.43 -7.09 28.43
N ILE A 38 36.50 -6.71 29.33
CA ILE A 38 36.87 -6.12 30.63
C ILE A 38 37.59 -7.13 31.52
N PRO A 39 37.04 -8.33 31.81
CA PRO A 39 37.75 -9.37 32.55
C PRO A 39 39.10 -9.77 31.91
N ALA A 40 39.20 -9.84 30.58
CA ALA A 40 40.45 -10.16 29.88
C ALA A 40 41.53 -9.12 30.14
N ILE A 41 41.20 -7.83 30.10
CA ILE A 41 42.12 -6.73 30.42
C ILE A 41 42.51 -6.79 31.90
N MET A 42 41.52 -6.98 32.79
CA MET A 42 41.78 -7.07 34.23
C MET A 42 42.74 -8.22 34.57
N TYR A 43 42.62 -9.37 33.87
CA TYR A 43 43.46 -10.52 34.08
C TYR A 43 44.95 -10.23 33.74
N VAL A 44 45.22 -9.49 32.66
CA VAL A 44 46.56 -9.02 32.32
C VAL A 44 47.09 -8.04 33.37
N LEU A 45 46.27 -7.10 33.82
CA LEU A 45 46.65 -6.12 34.83
C LEU A 45 47.02 -6.79 36.16
N ILE A 46 46.30 -7.85 36.57
CA ILE A 46 46.63 -8.67 37.74
C ILE A 46 48.01 -9.32 37.54
N GLY A 47 48.25 -9.88 36.36
CA GLY A 47 49.57 -10.49 36.04
C GLY A 47 50.73 -9.50 36.09
N LEU A 48 50.54 -8.27 35.62
CA LEU A 48 51.52 -7.20 35.66
C LEU A 48 51.94 -6.80 37.09
N MET A 49 50.99 -6.90 38.02
CA MET A 49 51.24 -6.52 39.43
C MET A 49 51.55 -7.71 40.32
N SER A 50 51.37 -8.93 39.86
CA SER A 50 51.77 -10.15 40.56
C SER A 50 53.26 -10.42 40.33
N LYS A 51 53.92 -11.05 41.33
CA LYS A 51 55.29 -11.52 41.19
C LYS A 51 55.38 -12.87 40.48
N GLU A 52 54.30 -13.40 39.94
CA GLU A 52 54.21 -14.68 39.24
C GLU A 52 54.64 -14.59 37.78
N SER A 53 54.79 -15.74 37.11
CA SER A 53 55.08 -15.80 35.68
C SER A 53 54.06 -15.13 34.82
N MET A 54 54.39 -14.01 34.20
CA MET A 54 53.51 -13.19 33.34
C MET A 54 52.94 -13.97 32.14
N GLY A 55 53.68 -15.00 31.66
CA GLY A 55 53.25 -15.82 30.53
C GLY A 55 51.89 -16.50 30.74
N LYS A 56 51.60 -16.97 31.96
CA LYS A 56 50.31 -17.59 32.32
C LYS A 56 49.15 -16.62 32.17
N TYR A 57 49.31 -15.36 32.60
CA TYR A 57 48.28 -14.32 32.54
C TYR A 57 48.04 -13.82 31.09
N ILE A 58 49.11 -13.71 30.31
CA ILE A 58 48.99 -13.35 28.88
C ILE A 58 48.26 -14.44 28.11
N ILE A 59 48.65 -15.71 28.26
CA ILE A 59 47.99 -16.83 27.57
C ILE A 59 46.51 -16.91 27.98
N GLY A 60 46.21 -16.77 29.27
CA GLY A 60 44.81 -16.79 29.76
C GLY A 60 43.98 -15.63 29.20
N SER A 61 44.53 -14.41 29.15
CA SER A 61 43.83 -13.27 28.55
C SER A 61 43.59 -13.43 27.04
N ILE A 62 44.59 -13.94 26.30
CA ILE A 62 44.47 -14.26 24.88
C ILE A 62 43.37 -15.31 24.67
N ALA A 63 43.30 -16.34 25.53
CA ALA A 63 42.27 -17.37 25.45
C ALA A 63 40.86 -16.78 25.70
N ILE A 64 40.70 -15.98 26.77
CA ILE A 64 39.40 -15.30 27.06
C ILE A 64 38.98 -14.41 25.90
N MET A 65 39.90 -13.57 25.39
CA MET A 65 39.64 -12.66 24.29
C MET A 65 39.32 -13.42 22.99
N GLY A 66 40.09 -14.49 22.69
CA GLY A 66 39.88 -15.33 21.51
C GLY A 66 38.48 -15.99 21.50
N ILE A 67 38.09 -16.54 22.67
CA ILE A 67 36.74 -17.12 22.82
C ILE A 67 35.67 -16.02 22.69
N ALA A 68 35.83 -14.88 23.36
CA ALA A 68 34.92 -13.77 23.31
C ALA A 68 34.71 -13.26 21.88
N VAL A 69 35.80 -13.05 21.12
CA VAL A 69 35.73 -12.60 19.72
C VAL A 69 35.09 -13.67 18.82
N ALA A 70 35.39 -14.95 19.02
CA ALA A 70 34.78 -16.02 18.23
C ALA A 70 33.26 -16.09 18.46
N VAL A 71 32.81 -15.99 19.72
CA VAL A 71 31.38 -15.95 20.08
C VAL A 71 30.70 -14.69 19.52
N ASP A 72 31.35 -13.52 19.67
CA ASP A 72 30.84 -12.24 19.14
C ASP A 72 30.59 -12.32 17.62
N ILE A 73 31.58 -12.79 16.85
CA ILE A 73 31.46 -12.93 15.39
C ILE A 73 30.31 -13.88 14.99
N ILE A 74 30.22 -15.05 15.68
CA ILE A 74 29.20 -16.05 15.38
C ILE A 74 27.80 -15.48 15.71
N CYS A 75 27.61 -14.93 16.92
CA CYS A 75 26.34 -14.36 17.36
C CYS A 75 25.94 -13.19 16.48
N LYS A 76 26.83 -12.29 16.15
CA LYS A 76 26.59 -11.15 15.28
C LYS A 76 26.12 -11.57 13.89
N ARG A 77 26.76 -12.60 13.32
CA ARG A 77 26.31 -13.15 12.02
C ARG A 77 24.87 -13.65 12.09
N PHE A 78 24.54 -14.48 13.09
CA PHE A 78 23.19 -15.03 13.22
C PHE A 78 22.16 -13.95 13.56
N SER A 79 22.46 -13.04 14.47
CA SER A 79 21.59 -11.93 14.85
C SER A 79 21.28 -11.04 13.64
N THR A 80 22.31 -10.64 12.87
CA THR A 80 22.15 -9.80 11.67
C THR A 80 21.31 -10.50 10.60
N VAL A 81 21.55 -11.79 10.33
CA VAL A 81 20.75 -12.54 9.34
C VAL A 81 19.29 -12.60 9.75
N LEU A 82 18.99 -12.98 11.01
CA LEU A 82 17.62 -13.07 11.51
C LEU A 82 16.87 -11.73 11.43
N GLN A 83 17.54 -10.62 11.74
CA GLN A 83 16.95 -9.29 11.70
C GLN A 83 16.72 -8.80 10.27
N THR A 84 17.69 -9.04 9.39
CA THR A 84 17.58 -8.67 7.97
C THR A 84 16.46 -9.46 7.29
N GLU A 85 16.45 -10.79 7.45
CA GLU A 85 15.36 -11.62 6.94
C GLU A 85 14.01 -11.23 7.54
N GLY A 86 13.97 -10.99 8.86
CA GLY A 86 12.77 -10.57 9.56
C GLY A 86 12.21 -9.25 9.01
N GLY A 87 13.07 -8.27 8.70
CA GLY A 87 12.69 -6.97 8.16
C GLY A 87 12.12 -7.06 6.73
N TYR A 88 12.86 -7.67 5.82
CA TYR A 88 12.40 -7.80 4.44
C TYR A 88 11.19 -8.71 4.28
N ASN A 89 11.15 -9.83 5.02
CA ASN A 89 9.99 -10.72 5.02
C ASN A 89 8.76 -10.06 5.65
N ALA A 90 8.91 -9.22 6.67
CA ALA A 90 7.81 -8.45 7.24
C ALA A 90 7.23 -7.47 6.22
N SER A 91 8.08 -6.77 5.48
CA SER A 91 7.65 -5.86 4.41
C SER A 91 6.93 -6.61 3.28
N ALA A 92 7.47 -7.73 2.82
CA ALA A 92 6.84 -8.57 1.79
C ALA A 92 5.49 -9.13 2.26
N PHE A 93 5.43 -9.66 3.47
CA PHE A 93 4.19 -10.18 4.07
C PHE A 93 3.11 -9.09 4.16
N MET A 94 3.48 -7.88 4.58
CA MET A 94 2.52 -6.79 4.69
C MET A 94 2.05 -6.27 3.33
N ARG A 95 2.90 -6.25 2.31
CA ARG A 95 2.48 -5.92 0.93
C ARG A 95 1.40 -6.89 0.44
N ILE A 96 1.61 -8.19 0.65
CA ILE A 96 0.61 -9.22 0.28
C ILE A 96 -0.67 -9.02 1.08
N LYS A 97 -0.57 -8.83 2.40
CA LYS A 97 -1.73 -8.61 3.27
C LYS A 97 -2.54 -7.37 2.90
N ILE A 98 -1.86 -6.26 2.55
CA ILE A 98 -2.53 -5.06 2.05
C ILE A 98 -3.21 -5.37 0.71
N ALA A 99 -2.53 -6.03 -0.23
CA ALA A 99 -3.12 -6.39 -1.52
C ALA A 99 -4.36 -7.29 -1.39
N GLU A 100 -4.33 -8.26 -0.48
CA GLU A 100 -5.48 -9.10 -0.14
C GLU A 100 -6.63 -8.28 0.46
N HIS A 101 -6.32 -7.34 1.37
CA HIS A 101 -7.32 -6.46 1.98
C HIS A 101 -7.97 -5.54 0.95
N LEU A 102 -7.18 -4.96 0.04
CA LEU A 102 -7.68 -4.10 -1.05
C LEU A 102 -8.73 -4.81 -1.92
N ARG A 103 -8.64 -6.12 -2.09
CA ARG A 103 -9.60 -6.90 -2.88
C ARG A 103 -11.03 -6.80 -2.34
N TYR A 104 -11.19 -6.57 -1.06
CA TYR A 104 -12.49 -6.53 -0.37
C TYR A 104 -12.96 -5.11 -0.04
N LEU A 105 -12.21 -4.08 -0.43
CA LEU A 105 -12.65 -2.69 -0.28
C LEU A 105 -13.71 -2.34 -1.35
N PRO A 106 -14.67 -1.44 -1.03
CA PRO A 106 -15.59 -0.92 -2.02
C PRO A 106 -14.86 -0.25 -3.18
N MET A 107 -15.33 -0.45 -4.42
CA MET A 107 -14.68 0.14 -5.61
C MET A 107 -14.51 1.65 -5.54
N GLY A 108 -15.35 2.33 -4.82
CA GLY A 108 -15.24 3.77 -4.68
C GLY A 108 -14.12 4.28 -3.79
N TYR A 109 -13.53 3.40 -3.03
CA TYR A 109 -12.29 3.74 -2.34
C TYR A 109 -11.16 4.03 -3.34
N PHE A 110 -11.19 3.40 -4.52
CA PHE A 110 -10.16 3.54 -5.56
C PHE A 110 -10.35 4.80 -6.41
N ASN A 111 -10.21 5.96 -5.79
CA ASN A 111 -10.12 7.24 -6.49
C ASN A 111 -8.65 7.67 -6.67
N SER A 112 -8.40 8.72 -7.44
CA SER A 112 -7.03 9.18 -7.74
C SER A 112 -6.18 9.46 -6.49
N ASN A 113 -6.80 9.97 -5.42
CA ASN A 113 -6.09 10.29 -4.17
C ASN A 113 -5.74 9.02 -3.39
N SER A 114 -6.71 8.09 -3.22
CA SER A 114 -6.48 6.85 -2.50
C SER A 114 -5.53 5.90 -3.23
N ILE A 115 -5.56 5.84 -4.56
CA ILE A 115 -4.59 5.09 -5.36
C ILE A 115 -3.16 5.60 -5.13
N GLY A 116 -2.98 6.93 -5.09
CA GLY A 116 -1.70 7.54 -4.76
C GLY A 116 -1.22 7.20 -3.34
N GLU A 117 -2.11 7.22 -2.37
CA GLU A 117 -1.81 6.84 -0.98
C GLU A 117 -1.46 5.34 -0.86
N ILE A 118 -2.29 4.45 -1.43
CA ILE A 118 -2.03 3.01 -1.46
C ILE A 118 -0.68 2.71 -2.11
N SER A 119 -0.40 3.32 -3.25
CA SER A 119 0.88 3.16 -3.95
C SER A 119 2.05 3.62 -3.08
N SER A 120 1.96 4.77 -2.43
CA SER A 120 2.99 5.28 -1.52
C SER A 120 3.21 4.35 -0.32
N VAL A 121 2.14 3.79 0.25
CA VAL A 121 2.25 2.86 1.38
C VAL A 121 2.85 1.53 0.95
N THR A 122 2.38 0.93 -0.13
CA THR A 122 2.84 -0.40 -0.58
C THR A 122 4.25 -0.38 -1.14
N THR A 123 4.72 0.73 -1.67
CA THR A 123 6.09 0.90 -2.18
C THR A 123 7.00 1.52 -1.13
N ASN A 124 6.94 2.82 -0.95
CA ASN A 124 7.89 3.60 -0.16
C ASN A 124 7.82 3.29 1.35
N THR A 125 6.59 3.28 1.93
CA THR A 125 6.44 3.00 3.37
C THR A 125 6.91 1.59 3.72
N MET A 126 6.60 0.59 2.87
CA MET A 126 7.05 -0.79 3.08
C MET A 126 8.56 -0.95 2.86
N GLU A 127 9.18 -0.19 1.97
CA GLU A 127 10.64 -0.18 1.78
C GLU A 127 11.34 0.39 3.02
N VAL A 128 10.86 1.52 3.53
CA VAL A 128 11.36 2.11 4.78
C VAL A 128 11.24 1.13 5.96
N LEU A 129 10.13 0.40 6.07
CA LEU A 129 9.95 -0.61 7.11
C LEU A 129 10.89 -1.81 6.92
N GLY A 130 11.14 -2.26 5.69
CA GLY A 130 12.04 -3.38 5.41
C GLY A 130 13.50 -3.07 5.72
N ASP A 131 13.99 -1.92 5.29
CA ASP A 131 15.41 -1.55 5.42
C ASP A 131 15.72 -0.78 6.70
N ILE A 132 15.04 0.34 6.93
CA ILE A 132 15.35 1.23 8.06
C ILE A 132 14.90 0.61 9.39
N ALA A 133 13.70 0.01 9.46
CA ALA A 133 13.20 -0.53 10.71
C ALA A 133 14.08 -1.67 11.22
N ALA A 134 14.50 -2.59 10.35
CA ALA A 134 15.38 -3.67 10.73
C ALA A 134 16.72 -3.16 11.31
N ARG A 135 17.35 -2.18 10.67
CA ARG A 135 18.60 -1.57 11.15
C ARG A 135 18.42 -0.80 12.45
N VAL A 136 17.38 0.00 12.55
CA VAL A 136 17.11 0.81 13.75
C VAL A 136 16.83 -0.09 14.95
N VAL A 137 16.04 -1.15 14.76
CA VAL A 137 15.79 -2.16 15.79
C VAL A 137 17.09 -2.83 16.22
N MET A 138 17.92 -3.25 15.26
CA MET A 138 19.20 -3.89 15.51
C MET A 138 20.12 -3.00 16.35
N LEU A 139 20.43 -1.80 15.84
CA LEU A 139 21.42 -0.92 16.47
C LEU A 139 20.95 -0.40 17.83
N THR A 140 19.65 -0.15 17.98
CA THR A 140 19.09 0.32 19.24
C THR A 140 19.08 -0.79 20.30
N THR A 141 18.62 -2.00 19.94
CA THR A 141 18.56 -3.12 20.90
C THR A 141 19.96 -3.60 21.28
N GLN A 142 20.86 -3.73 20.32
CA GLN A 142 22.24 -4.16 20.56
C GLN A 142 22.99 -3.16 21.44
N GLY A 143 22.91 -1.87 21.16
CA GLY A 143 23.57 -0.83 21.96
C GLY A 143 23.09 -0.81 23.41
N ILE A 144 21.78 -1.05 23.65
CA ILE A 144 21.23 -1.16 25.00
C ILE A 144 21.73 -2.41 25.71
N LEU A 145 21.73 -3.56 25.02
CA LEU A 145 22.19 -4.84 25.60
C LEU A 145 23.67 -4.80 25.93
N GLU A 146 24.52 -4.32 25.03
CA GLU A 146 25.97 -4.17 25.26
C GLU A 146 26.24 -3.25 26.45
N THR A 147 25.64 -2.06 26.48
CA THR A 147 25.82 -1.12 27.58
C THR A 147 25.37 -1.72 28.91
N THR A 148 24.24 -2.42 28.91
CA THR A 148 23.72 -3.08 30.12
C THR A 148 24.67 -4.14 30.63
N MET A 149 25.22 -4.98 29.73
CA MET A 149 26.19 -6.00 30.11
C MET A 149 27.53 -5.43 30.63
N ILE A 150 28.02 -4.34 30.01
CA ILE A 150 29.21 -3.64 30.47
C ILE A 150 28.97 -3.04 31.88
N VAL A 151 27.83 -2.39 32.11
CA VAL A 151 27.46 -1.86 33.44
C VAL A 151 27.41 -2.99 34.48
N LEU A 152 26.79 -4.12 34.16
CA LEU A 152 26.74 -5.28 35.05
C LEU A 152 28.14 -5.83 35.37
N MET A 153 29.03 -5.89 34.38
CA MET A 153 30.41 -6.27 34.60
C MET A 153 31.16 -5.29 35.53
N ILE A 154 30.97 -3.98 35.33
CA ILE A 154 31.53 -2.97 36.21
C ILE A 154 31.02 -3.14 37.66
N PHE A 155 29.74 -3.44 37.86
CA PHE A 155 29.13 -3.72 39.16
C PHE A 155 29.78 -4.91 39.88
N ILE A 156 30.17 -5.97 39.13
CA ILE A 156 30.84 -7.16 39.68
C ILE A 156 32.21 -6.79 40.22
N PHE A 157 32.93 -5.86 39.58
CA PHE A 157 34.28 -5.46 40.01
C PHE A 157 34.27 -4.40 41.12
N ASP A 158 33.44 -3.35 40.97
CA ASP A 158 33.24 -2.33 42.01
C ASP A 158 31.81 -1.73 41.92
N TRP A 159 31.01 -1.98 42.95
CA TRP A 159 29.62 -1.53 42.98
C TRP A 159 29.47 -0.02 42.96
N ARG A 160 30.45 0.76 43.50
CA ARG A 160 30.41 2.23 43.53
C ARG A 160 30.55 2.83 42.15
N ILE A 161 31.50 2.32 41.37
CA ILE A 161 31.69 2.70 39.95
C ILE A 161 30.51 2.20 39.13
N GLY A 162 29.98 1.01 39.42
CA GLY A 162 28.76 0.49 38.82
C GLY A 162 27.55 1.42 38.99
N LEU A 163 27.34 1.96 40.19
CA LEU A 163 26.28 2.94 40.45
C LEU A 163 26.45 4.24 39.64
N ILE A 164 27.69 4.76 39.56
CA ILE A 164 27.97 5.97 38.74
C ILE A 164 27.67 5.69 37.29
N SER A 165 28.06 4.54 36.77
CA SER A 165 27.80 4.12 35.39
C SER A 165 26.31 3.96 35.12
N ALA A 166 25.56 3.34 36.03
CA ALA A 166 24.11 3.17 35.92
C ALA A 166 23.37 4.51 35.96
N ALA A 167 23.80 5.45 36.81
CA ALA A 167 23.25 6.80 36.88
C ALA A 167 23.44 7.54 35.54
N GLY A 168 24.63 7.42 34.91
CA GLY A 168 24.88 8.00 33.60
C GLY A 168 23.97 7.42 32.51
N VAL A 169 23.78 6.11 32.50
CA VAL A 169 22.83 5.44 31.57
C VAL A 169 21.40 5.89 31.83
N PHE A 170 20.99 6.00 33.07
CA PHE A 170 19.64 6.47 33.42
C PHE A 170 19.39 7.91 32.91
N ILE A 171 20.33 8.83 33.15
CA ILE A 171 20.23 10.23 32.68
C ILE A 171 20.18 10.25 31.15
N PHE A 172 20.98 9.43 30.48
CA PHE A 172 20.95 9.30 29.03
C PHE A 172 19.54 8.91 28.52
N PHE A 173 18.91 7.90 29.13
CA PHE A 173 17.55 7.48 28.75
C PHE A 173 16.48 8.52 29.05
N VAL A 174 16.63 9.32 30.11
CA VAL A 174 15.74 10.46 30.40
C VAL A 174 15.83 11.49 29.27
N ILE A 175 17.04 11.88 28.86
CA ILE A 175 17.25 12.82 27.75
C ILE A 175 16.70 12.24 26.45
N ASN A 176 16.95 10.96 26.18
CA ASN A 176 16.42 10.27 25.01
C ASN A 176 14.88 10.27 24.98
N SER A 177 14.24 10.06 26.13
CA SER A 177 12.77 10.10 26.24
C SER A 177 12.20 11.49 25.98
N ILE A 178 12.87 12.54 26.43
CA ILE A 178 12.48 13.93 26.16
C ILE A 178 12.65 14.25 24.67
N MET A 179 13.78 13.86 24.08
CA MET A 179 14.06 14.01 22.65
C MET A 179 12.97 13.36 21.79
N GLN A 180 12.60 12.11 22.10
CA GLN A 180 11.54 11.40 21.38
C GLN A 180 10.19 12.10 21.45
N LYS A 181 9.82 12.62 22.62
CA LYS A 181 8.57 13.38 22.77
C LYS A 181 8.59 14.69 21.97
N ALA A 182 9.73 15.39 21.96
CA ALA A 182 9.89 16.62 21.18
C ALA A 182 9.81 16.39 19.67
N GLY A 183 10.36 15.27 19.17
CA GLY A 183 10.39 14.94 17.75
C GLY A 183 9.08 14.38 17.18
N LYS A 184 8.13 13.94 18.01
CA LYS A 184 6.92 13.24 17.54
C LYS A 184 6.11 14.03 16.52
N SER A 185 5.76 15.29 16.82
CA SER A 185 4.94 16.14 15.94
C SER A 185 5.66 16.49 14.63
N ASP A 186 6.97 16.71 14.65
CA ASP A 186 7.71 17.05 13.44
C ASP A 186 8.00 15.82 12.59
N SER A 187 8.07 14.60 13.17
CA SER A 187 8.12 13.33 12.42
C SER A 187 6.84 13.07 11.62
N GLU A 188 5.66 13.37 12.19
CA GLU A 188 4.38 13.28 11.47
C GLU A 188 4.35 14.24 10.28
N LYS A 189 4.78 15.50 10.48
CA LYS A 189 4.87 16.51 9.41
C LYS A 189 5.86 16.11 8.32
N LYS A 190 6.99 15.49 8.68
CA LYS A 190 7.96 14.97 7.72
C LYS A 190 7.31 13.97 6.78
N VAL A 191 6.65 12.95 7.33
CA VAL A 191 6.02 11.91 6.53
C VAL A 191 4.88 12.44 5.66
N GLN A 192 4.12 13.44 6.16
CA GLN A 192 3.10 14.12 5.36
C GLN A 192 3.73 14.89 4.20
N CYS A 193 4.79 15.63 4.45
CA CYS A 193 5.49 16.42 3.44
C CYS A 193 6.13 15.54 2.35
N ASP A 194 6.72 14.41 2.74
CA ASP A 194 7.27 13.44 1.79
C ASP A 194 6.16 12.85 0.90
N THR A 195 4.97 12.58 1.48
CA THR A 195 3.81 12.10 0.72
C THR A 195 3.30 13.14 -0.26
N GLU A 196 3.18 14.41 0.19
CA GLU A 196 2.75 15.52 -0.68
C GLU A 196 3.75 15.75 -1.82
N LEU A 197 5.05 15.71 -1.55
CA LEU A 197 6.08 15.85 -2.58
C LEU A 197 5.95 14.75 -3.65
N ILE A 198 5.76 13.49 -3.23
CA ILE A 198 5.55 12.37 -4.16
C ILE A 198 4.28 12.61 -5.01
N SER A 199 3.18 13.06 -4.38
CA SER A 199 1.95 13.39 -5.09
C SER A 199 2.15 14.48 -6.16
N GLN A 200 2.88 15.55 -5.82
CA GLN A 200 3.20 16.63 -6.76
C GLN A 200 4.11 16.17 -7.90
N ILE A 201 5.06 15.28 -7.64
CA ILE A 201 5.91 14.67 -8.67
C ILE A 201 5.05 13.82 -9.62
N MET A 202 4.16 12.99 -9.10
CA MET A 202 3.28 12.14 -9.90
C MET A 202 2.32 12.98 -10.76
N GLU A 203 1.70 14.02 -10.19
CA GLU A 203 0.86 14.98 -10.93
C GLU A 203 1.64 15.62 -12.08
N TYR A 204 2.88 16.06 -11.82
CA TYR A 204 3.74 16.67 -12.83
C TYR A 204 4.09 15.69 -13.97
N ILE A 205 4.41 14.43 -13.63
CA ILE A 205 4.73 13.40 -14.62
C ILE A 205 3.50 13.02 -15.45
N GLN A 206 2.35 12.82 -14.82
CA GLN A 206 1.11 12.47 -15.51
C GLN A 206 0.63 13.62 -16.43
N GLY A 207 0.80 14.86 -16.00
CA GLY A 207 0.43 16.05 -16.76
C GLY A 207 1.52 16.61 -17.66
N ILE A 208 2.61 15.86 -17.93
CA ILE A 208 3.78 16.42 -18.66
C ILE A 208 3.43 16.85 -20.10
N SER A 209 2.48 16.19 -20.72
CA SER A 209 2.00 16.54 -22.07
C SER A 209 1.34 17.92 -22.07
N GLU A 210 0.48 18.21 -21.10
CA GLU A 210 -0.19 19.49 -20.91
C GLU A 210 0.80 20.57 -20.52
N VAL A 211 1.72 20.27 -19.60
CA VAL A 211 2.79 21.20 -19.19
C VAL A 211 3.62 21.64 -20.39
N LYS A 212 3.97 20.71 -21.29
CA LYS A 212 4.71 21.02 -22.53
C LYS A 212 3.84 21.77 -23.54
N SER A 213 2.61 21.31 -23.78
CA SER A 213 1.71 21.88 -24.80
C SER A 213 1.31 23.31 -24.50
N TYR A 214 1.08 23.63 -23.23
CA TYR A 214 0.68 24.97 -22.78
C TYR A 214 1.82 25.81 -22.22
N ASN A 215 3.06 25.33 -22.32
CA ASN A 215 4.28 26.01 -21.81
C ASN A 215 4.16 26.42 -20.33
N LEU A 216 3.58 25.51 -19.49
CA LEU A 216 3.34 25.73 -18.06
C LEU A 216 4.58 25.43 -17.19
N LEU A 217 5.75 25.26 -17.80
CA LEU A 217 7.01 24.91 -17.12
C LEU A 217 7.28 25.80 -15.90
N GLY A 218 6.99 27.10 -15.98
CA GLY A 218 7.21 28.04 -14.87
C GLY A 218 6.27 27.84 -13.67
N LYS A 219 4.96 27.60 -13.91
CA LYS A 219 3.95 27.48 -12.86
C LYS A 219 3.98 26.13 -12.14
N GLN A 220 4.05 25.04 -12.90
CA GLN A 220 4.08 23.68 -12.31
C GLN A 220 5.44 23.37 -11.68
N ALA A 221 6.54 23.82 -12.32
CA ALA A 221 7.86 23.74 -11.71
C ALA A 221 7.94 24.53 -10.38
N LYS A 222 7.22 25.65 -10.27
CA LYS A 222 7.15 26.41 -9.01
C LYS A 222 6.45 25.63 -7.91
N ARG A 223 5.30 24.98 -8.18
CA ARG A 223 4.60 24.15 -7.19
C ARG A 223 5.46 23.00 -6.69
N LEU A 224 6.13 22.30 -7.60
CA LEU A 224 7.06 21.23 -7.27
C LEU A 224 8.25 21.74 -6.45
N ASN A 225 8.83 22.88 -6.83
CA ASN A 225 9.92 23.50 -6.08
C ASN A 225 9.47 23.95 -4.69
N ASP A 226 8.27 24.54 -4.56
CA ASP A 226 7.72 24.96 -3.26
C ASP A 226 7.51 23.74 -2.34
N ALA A 227 7.00 22.62 -2.86
CA ALA A 227 6.87 21.36 -2.11
C ALA A 227 8.24 20.80 -1.70
N ASN A 228 9.21 20.79 -2.60
CA ASN A 228 10.58 20.33 -2.32
C ASN A 228 11.27 21.20 -1.27
N GLU A 229 11.14 22.55 -1.36
CA GLU A 229 11.67 23.46 -0.35
C GLU A 229 10.98 23.26 1.01
N ALA A 230 9.65 23.03 1.04
CA ALA A 230 8.93 22.73 2.27
C ALA A 230 9.47 21.46 2.92
N CYS A 231 9.66 20.38 2.16
CA CYS A 231 10.27 19.15 2.65
C CYS A 231 11.70 19.35 3.15
N ALA A 232 12.53 20.06 2.40
CA ALA A 232 13.90 20.38 2.82
C ALA A 232 13.92 21.17 4.15
N LYS A 233 13.04 22.16 4.30
CA LYS A 233 12.91 22.96 5.53
C LYS A 233 12.47 22.10 6.73
N ILE A 234 11.49 21.21 6.55
CA ILE A 234 11.00 20.31 7.61
C ILE A 234 12.09 19.32 8.02
N ASN A 235 12.76 18.69 7.04
CA ASN A 235 13.84 17.75 7.29
C ASN A 235 15.00 18.43 8.04
N THR A 236 15.44 19.62 7.58
CA THR A 236 16.50 20.40 8.24
C THR A 236 16.07 20.80 9.65
N LYS A 237 14.82 21.28 9.83
CA LYS A 237 14.31 21.65 11.14
C LYS A 237 14.31 20.47 12.11
N MET A 238 13.92 19.28 11.65
CA MET A 238 13.89 18.07 12.45
C MET A 238 15.29 17.64 12.89
N GLU A 239 16.26 17.65 11.98
CA GLU A 239 17.66 17.35 12.32
C GLU A 239 18.22 18.37 13.33
N LEU A 240 17.98 19.67 13.10
CA LEU A 240 18.42 20.73 14.04
C LEU A 240 17.74 20.62 15.40
N LEU A 241 16.50 20.11 15.49
CA LEU A 241 15.81 19.85 16.74
C LEU A 241 16.54 18.78 17.57
N PHE A 242 17.11 17.76 16.94
CA PHE A 242 17.79 16.66 17.62
C PHE A 242 19.22 17.00 18.04
N VAL A 243 19.89 17.93 17.35
CA VAL A 243 21.30 18.33 17.67
C VAL A 243 21.52 18.63 19.14
N PRO A 244 20.74 19.49 19.85
CA PRO A 244 21.00 19.81 21.25
C PRO A 244 20.84 18.58 22.16
N TYR A 245 19.93 17.67 21.84
CA TYR A 245 19.73 16.44 22.62
C TYR A 245 20.90 15.47 22.42
N HIS A 246 21.38 15.28 21.20
CA HIS A 246 22.57 14.45 20.91
C HIS A 246 23.82 15.03 21.57
N PHE A 247 23.97 16.37 21.52
CA PHE A 247 25.05 17.04 22.26
C PHE A 247 24.95 16.78 23.76
N LEU A 248 23.77 16.91 24.34
CA LEU A 248 23.55 16.68 25.77
C LEU A 248 23.77 15.21 26.16
N GLN A 249 23.33 14.27 25.34
CA GLN A 249 23.61 12.84 25.52
C GLN A 249 25.11 12.56 25.50
N GLY A 250 25.84 13.06 24.50
CA GLY A 250 27.30 12.94 24.42
C GLY A 250 28.03 13.66 25.55
N ALA A 251 27.51 14.78 26.03
CA ALA A 251 28.09 15.45 27.21
C ALA A 251 27.92 14.61 28.49
N VAL A 252 26.73 14.04 28.70
CA VAL A 252 26.46 13.15 29.85
C VAL A 252 27.36 11.93 29.83
N THR A 253 27.52 11.26 28.69
CA THR A 253 28.40 10.07 28.59
C THR A 253 29.85 10.41 28.87
N LYS A 254 30.36 11.53 28.33
CA LYS A 254 31.75 11.97 28.55
C LYS A 254 31.99 12.45 29.98
N ILE A 255 31.04 13.21 30.57
CA ILE A 255 31.14 13.66 31.95
C ILE A 255 31.09 12.46 32.90
N THR A 256 30.20 11.50 32.67
CA THR A 256 30.15 10.28 33.49
C THR A 256 31.45 9.46 33.36
N GLY A 257 32.00 9.33 32.14
CA GLY A 257 33.33 8.72 31.94
C GLY A 257 34.43 9.42 32.75
N ALA A 258 34.45 10.75 32.72
CA ALA A 258 35.39 11.53 33.53
C ALA A 258 35.21 11.32 35.05
N ILE A 259 33.95 11.26 35.51
CA ILE A 259 33.65 10.97 36.93
C ILE A 259 34.11 9.57 37.32
N ILE A 260 33.95 8.57 36.44
CA ILE A 260 34.46 7.20 36.66
C ILE A 260 35.99 7.22 36.82
N VAL A 261 36.72 7.93 35.94
CA VAL A 261 38.17 8.02 35.97
C VAL A 261 38.63 8.70 37.26
N ILE A 262 38.09 9.88 37.60
CA ILE A 262 38.45 10.64 38.79
C ILE A 262 38.05 9.84 40.05
N GLY A 263 36.88 9.23 40.07
CA GLY A 263 36.38 8.45 41.20
C GLY A 263 37.27 7.21 41.44
N SER A 264 37.67 6.50 40.37
CA SER A 264 38.56 5.35 40.46
C SER A 264 39.94 5.74 41.00
N ALA A 265 40.49 6.89 40.56
CA ALA A 265 41.74 7.46 41.09
C ALA A 265 41.63 7.85 42.56
N ALA A 266 40.52 8.52 42.95
CA ALA A 266 40.26 8.93 44.33
C ALA A 266 40.11 7.69 45.26
N PHE A 267 39.41 6.64 44.86
CA PHE A 267 39.27 5.40 45.62
C PHE A 267 40.61 4.65 45.77
N TYR A 268 41.47 4.72 44.75
CA TYR A 268 42.82 4.18 44.81
C TYR A 268 43.69 4.97 45.83
N ILE A 269 43.70 6.31 45.76
CA ILE A 269 44.47 7.16 46.68
C ILE A 269 44.03 6.96 48.13
N ASN A 270 42.71 6.82 48.35
CA ASN A 270 42.15 6.54 49.66
C ASN A 270 42.34 5.10 50.15
N GLY A 271 43.04 4.25 49.40
CA GLY A 271 43.34 2.87 49.77
C GLY A 271 42.14 1.92 49.75
N THR A 272 40.97 2.35 49.22
CA THR A 272 39.73 1.57 49.17
C THR A 272 39.56 0.76 47.87
N MET A 273 40.45 0.98 46.90
CA MET A 273 40.50 0.25 45.62
C MET A 273 41.94 -0.09 45.27
N SER A 274 42.21 -1.28 44.72
CA SER A 274 43.55 -1.64 44.24
C SER A 274 43.89 -0.90 42.93
N ALA A 275 45.18 -0.73 42.65
CA ALA A 275 45.67 -0.10 41.42
C ALA A 275 45.14 -0.82 40.15
N VAL A 276 45.06 -2.17 40.19
CA VAL A 276 44.52 -2.99 39.09
C VAL A 276 43.10 -2.61 38.78
N TYR A 277 42.25 -2.54 39.81
CA TYR A 277 40.84 -2.17 39.63
C TYR A 277 40.67 -0.71 39.16
N ALA A 278 41.47 0.22 39.70
CA ALA A 278 41.44 1.62 39.29
C ALA A 278 41.77 1.81 37.79
N ILE A 279 42.84 1.15 37.32
CA ILE A 279 43.24 1.18 35.90
C ILE A 279 42.19 0.49 35.04
N GLY A 280 41.66 -0.67 35.45
CA GLY A 280 40.66 -1.42 34.73
C GLY A 280 39.33 -0.64 34.59
N MET A 281 38.89 0.05 35.66
CA MET A 281 37.69 0.91 35.61
C MET A 281 37.90 2.12 34.70
N THR A 282 39.09 2.71 34.71
CA THR A 282 39.45 3.81 33.80
C THR A 282 39.34 3.37 32.33
N ILE A 283 39.87 2.18 32.00
CA ILE A 283 39.74 1.65 30.64
C ILE A 283 38.26 1.35 30.30
N SER A 284 37.51 0.76 31.23
CA SER A 284 36.11 0.44 31.04
C SER A 284 35.24 1.70 30.80
N ALA A 285 35.61 2.85 31.36
CA ALA A 285 34.93 4.12 31.15
C ALA A 285 34.92 4.57 29.67
N PHE A 286 35.99 4.28 28.92
CA PHE A 286 36.10 4.58 27.49
C PHE A 286 35.30 3.60 26.62
N MET A 287 35.05 2.38 27.09
CA MET A 287 34.31 1.36 26.33
C MET A 287 32.78 1.48 26.54
N LEU A 288 32.36 2.01 27.69
CA LEU A 288 30.98 1.91 28.18
C LEU A 288 29.93 2.57 27.27
N TYR A 289 30.22 3.76 26.76
CA TYR A 289 29.18 4.59 26.18
C TYR A 289 29.10 4.61 24.65
N SER A 290 30.08 4.04 23.93
CA SER A 290 30.12 4.08 22.46
C SER A 290 28.88 3.42 21.83
N SER A 291 28.47 2.27 22.33
CA SER A 291 27.31 1.53 21.85
C SER A 291 25.98 2.22 22.24
N LEU A 292 25.96 2.88 23.41
CA LEU A 292 24.80 3.64 23.86
C LEU A 292 24.59 4.91 23.04
N GLU A 293 25.65 5.64 22.69
CA GLU A 293 25.58 6.82 21.81
C GLU A 293 25.08 6.42 20.42
N CYS A 294 25.55 5.30 19.88
CA CYS A 294 25.04 4.75 18.62
C CYS A 294 23.53 4.45 18.70
N ALA A 295 23.09 3.73 19.75
CA ALA A 295 21.67 3.46 19.97
C ALA A 295 20.83 4.73 20.10
N GLY A 296 21.35 5.77 20.77
CA GLY A 296 20.70 7.08 20.90
C GLY A 296 20.48 7.77 19.57
N ASN A 297 21.49 7.79 18.72
CA ASN A 297 21.43 8.39 17.38
C ASN A 297 20.35 7.72 16.50
N TYR A 298 20.25 6.39 16.54
CA TYR A 298 19.24 5.66 15.78
C TYR A 298 17.86 5.67 16.42
N SER A 299 17.74 5.97 17.71
CA SER A 299 16.44 5.99 18.39
C SER A 299 15.51 7.10 17.86
N SER A 300 16.05 8.18 17.31
CA SER A 300 15.27 9.24 16.65
C SER A 300 14.46 8.72 15.46
N LEU A 301 14.99 7.71 14.74
CA LEU A 301 14.33 7.10 13.59
C LEU A 301 13.20 6.12 13.98
N LEU A 302 13.10 5.71 15.25
CA LEU A 302 12.00 4.85 15.72
C LEU A 302 10.63 5.49 15.51
N HIS A 303 10.52 6.82 15.57
CA HIS A 303 9.26 7.50 15.29
C HIS A 303 8.84 7.37 13.83
N VAL A 304 9.79 7.43 12.89
CA VAL A 304 9.51 7.20 11.47
C VAL A 304 8.93 5.79 11.27
N VAL A 305 9.53 4.79 11.93
CA VAL A 305 9.02 3.41 11.91
C VAL A 305 7.59 3.34 12.46
N SER A 306 7.30 4.02 13.58
CA SER A 306 5.96 4.04 14.16
C SER A 306 4.93 4.65 13.19
N VAL A 307 5.26 5.79 12.58
CA VAL A 307 4.36 6.47 11.62
C VAL A 307 4.13 5.59 10.37
N CYS A 308 5.16 4.91 9.88
CA CYS A 308 5.02 3.98 8.76
C CYS A 308 4.10 2.80 9.11
N VAL A 309 4.22 2.24 10.32
CA VAL A 309 3.31 1.19 10.80
C VAL A 309 1.87 1.71 10.92
N ASP A 310 1.68 2.92 11.44
CA ASP A 310 0.35 3.53 11.56
C ASP A 310 -0.29 3.75 10.20
N LYS A 311 0.45 4.29 9.22
CA LYS A 311 -0.05 4.45 7.84
C LYS A 311 -0.48 3.13 7.20
N ALA A 312 0.31 2.07 7.38
CA ALA A 312 -0.05 0.76 6.87
C ALA A 312 -1.31 0.20 7.55
N ASN A 313 -1.42 0.38 8.88
CA ASN A 313 -2.59 -0.05 9.63
C ASN A 313 -3.84 0.74 9.22
N THR A 314 -3.75 2.04 8.92
CA THR A 314 -4.90 2.83 8.44
C THR A 314 -5.56 2.21 7.21
N ILE A 315 -4.76 1.67 6.26
CA ILE A 315 -5.31 0.95 5.11
C ILE A 315 -5.94 -0.38 5.53
N LEU A 316 -5.31 -1.13 6.44
CA LEU A 316 -5.81 -2.42 6.91
C LEU A 316 -7.02 -2.33 7.85
N GLU A 317 -7.29 -1.17 8.42
CA GLU A 317 -8.43 -0.87 9.29
C GLU A 317 -9.64 -0.32 8.53
N LEU A 318 -9.51 -0.09 7.20
CA LEU A 318 -10.65 0.31 6.39
C LEU A 318 -11.72 -0.78 6.38
N ASP A 319 -12.96 -0.36 6.46
CA ASP A 319 -14.10 -1.27 6.44
C ASP A 319 -14.17 -2.02 5.11
N THR A 320 -14.07 -3.33 5.19
CA THR A 320 -14.21 -4.20 4.03
C THR A 320 -15.66 -4.53 3.79
N MET A 321 -16.01 -4.73 2.52
CA MET A 321 -17.27 -5.38 2.17
C MET A 321 -17.23 -6.81 2.69
N ASP A 322 -18.39 -7.28 3.14
CA ASP A 322 -18.57 -8.55 3.87
C ASP A 322 -17.82 -9.73 3.22
N ILE A 323 -16.79 -10.23 3.90
CA ILE A 323 -15.94 -11.33 3.43
C ILE A 323 -16.61 -12.68 3.74
N ASP A 324 -17.46 -12.72 4.78
CA ASP A 324 -18.07 -13.93 5.35
C ASP A 324 -19.41 -14.29 4.71
N GLY A 325 -19.74 -13.73 3.54
CA GLY A 325 -20.93 -14.08 2.79
C GLY A 325 -20.95 -15.57 2.42
N LYS A 326 -22.15 -16.10 2.20
CA LYS A 326 -22.36 -17.52 1.87
C LYS A 326 -22.10 -17.78 0.39
N GLU A 327 -21.59 -18.96 0.07
CA GLU A 327 -21.59 -19.45 -1.30
C GLU A 327 -23.03 -19.80 -1.72
N ILE A 328 -23.66 -18.91 -2.47
CA ILE A 328 -25.05 -19.06 -2.92
C ILE A 328 -25.05 -19.16 -4.44
N LYS A 329 -25.72 -20.18 -4.95
CA LYS A 329 -26.03 -20.28 -6.38
C LYS A 329 -27.48 -19.88 -6.57
N PRO A 330 -27.78 -18.75 -7.25
CA PRO A 330 -29.16 -18.29 -7.43
C PRO A 330 -29.97 -19.27 -8.27
N GLN A 331 -31.27 -19.39 -8.01
CA GLN A 331 -32.16 -20.26 -8.79
C GLN A 331 -32.54 -19.61 -10.13
N ASN A 332 -32.58 -18.31 -10.20
CA ASN A 332 -32.79 -17.50 -11.38
C ASN A 332 -31.94 -16.22 -11.29
N CYS A 333 -31.88 -15.43 -12.36
CA CYS A 333 -31.12 -14.20 -12.43
C CYS A 333 -31.99 -12.94 -12.46
N ASN A 334 -33.20 -13.00 -11.84
CA ASN A 334 -34.00 -11.81 -11.62
C ASN A 334 -33.28 -10.88 -10.65
N ILE A 335 -33.24 -9.60 -10.98
CA ILE A 335 -32.62 -8.58 -10.12
C ILE A 335 -33.74 -7.62 -9.68
N GLU A 336 -33.82 -7.40 -8.38
CA GLU A 336 -34.78 -6.47 -7.81
C GLU A 336 -34.09 -5.46 -6.92
N LEU A 337 -34.39 -4.20 -7.13
CA LEU A 337 -34.01 -3.07 -6.31
C LEU A 337 -35.25 -2.59 -5.57
N ASP A 338 -35.20 -2.56 -4.25
CA ASP A 338 -36.32 -2.22 -3.40
C ASP A 338 -35.96 -1.00 -2.54
N HIS A 339 -36.51 0.17 -2.94
CA HIS A 339 -36.33 1.46 -2.28
C HIS A 339 -34.90 1.81 -1.94
N ILE A 340 -33.97 1.61 -2.90
CA ILE A 340 -32.55 1.85 -2.66
C ILE A 340 -32.20 3.33 -2.66
N SER A 341 -31.38 3.73 -1.68
CA SER A 341 -30.73 5.04 -1.61
C SER A 341 -29.22 4.86 -1.43
N PHE A 342 -28.46 5.79 -2.01
CA PHE A 342 -26.99 5.73 -1.92
C PHE A 342 -26.35 7.11 -2.07
N SER A 343 -25.29 7.35 -1.28
CA SER A 343 -24.51 8.58 -1.28
C SER A 343 -23.02 8.29 -1.42
N TYR A 344 -22.33 9.09 -2.25
CA TYR A 344 -20.87 9.20 -2.15
C TYR A 344 -20.58 10.29 -1.11
N ASP A 345 -19.98 9.92 0.00
CA ASP A 345 -19.75 10.80 1.15
C ASP A 345 -21.03 11.50 1.62
N ARG A 346 -21.15 12.82 1.39
CA ARG A 346 -22.32 13.63 1.79
C ARG A 346 -23.31 13.91 0.68
N ARG A 347 -23.01 13.48 -0.56
CA ARG A 347 -23.87 13.76 -1.71
C ARG A 347 -24.70 12.54 -2.07
N LYS A 348 -26.02 12.64 -1.90
CA LYS A 348 -26.97 11.61 -2.35
C LYS A 348 -26.99 11.54 -3.87
N ILE A 349 -26.74 10.36 -4.43
CA ILE A 349 -26.66 10.11 -5.88
C ILE A 349 -27.84 9.27 -6.36
N ILE A 350 -28.26 8.30 -5.56
CA ILE A 350 -29.45 7.48 -5.79
C ILE A 350 -30.42 7.77 -4.65
N ASP A 351 -31.69 8.02 -4.99
CA ASP A 351 -32.69 8.45 -4.04
C ASP A 351 -34.02 7.72 -4.30
N ASP A 352 -34.31 6.75 -3.45
CA ASP A 352 -35.57 5.97 -3.44
C ASP A 352 -35.85 5.29 -4.79
N VAL A 353 -34.94 4.49 -5.30
CA VAL A 353 -35.05 3.77 -6.57
C VAL A 353 -35.55 2.35 -6.34
N SER A 354 -36.67 2.00 -7.00
CA SER A 354 -37.22 0.65 -7.10
C SER A 354 -37.25 0.22 -8.55
N LEU A 355 -36.71 -0.96 -8.88
CA LEU A 355 -36.60 -1.47 -10.24
C LEU A 355 -36.59 -3.00 -10.23
N SER A 356 -37.32 -3.61 -11.16
CA SER A 356 -37.29 -5.05 -11.44
C SER A 356 -36.68 -5.29 -12.82
N ILE A 357 -35.70 -6.17 -12.89
CA ILE A 357 -35.03 -6.62 -14.12
C ILE A 357 -35.20 -8.14 -14.23
N PRO A 358 -36.13 -8.61 -15.08
CA PRO A 358 -36.36 -10.02 -15.28
C PRO A 358 -35.16 -10.72 -15.93
N GLU A 359 -34.96 -12.00 -15.62
CA GLU A 359 -33.89 -12.77 -16.28
C GLU A 359 -34.14 -12.87 -17.80
N LYS A 360 -33.04 -12.94 -18.57
CA LYS A 360 -33.05 -13.05 -20.04
C LYS A 360 -33.73 -11.88 -20.74
N THR A 361 -33.79 -10.72 -20.10
CA THR A 361 -34.25 -9.48 -20.71
C THR A 361 -33.12 -8.47 -20.84
N THR A 362 -33.30 -7.54 -21.77
CA THR A 362 -32.39 -6.41 -21.97
C THR A 362 -32.99 -5.14 -21.36
N THR A 363 -32.34 -4.62 -20.33
CA THR A 363 -32.68 -3.35 -19.69
C THR A 363 -31.68 -2.27 -20.09
N ALA A 364 -32.14 -1.23 -20.77
CA ALA A 364 -31.37 -0.06 -21.14
C ALA A 364 -31.53 1.06 -20.12
N ILE A 365 -30.47 1.52 -19.51
CA ILE A 365 -30.43 2.65 -18.58
C ILE A 365 -29.97 3.88 -19.36
N VAL A 366 -30.84 4.89 -19.45
CA VAL A 366 -30.58 6.14 -20.16
C VAL A 366 -30.81 7.36 -19.25
N GLY A 367 -30.36 8.52 -19.68
CA GLY A 367 -30.57 9.76 -18.93
C GLY A 367 -29.39 10.73 -19.06
N PRO A 368 -29.48 11.93 -18.50
CA PRO A 368 -28.45 12.94 -18.57
C PRO A 368 -27.16 12.50 -17.90
N SER A 369 -26.03 13.12 -18.29
CA SER A 369 -24.74 12.90 -17.63
C SER A 369 -24.84 13.32 -16.16
N GLY A 370 -24.26 12.50 -15.26
CA GLY A 370 -24.36 12.74 -13.81
C GLY A 370 -25.71 12.36 -13.18
N GLY A 371 -26.64 11.75 -13.91
CA GLY A 371 -27.95 11.32 -13.40
C GLY A 371 -27.93 10.12 -12.45
N GLY A 372 -26.81 9.39 -12.33
CA GLY A 372 -26.66 8.23 -11.43
C GLY A 372 -26.65 6.87 -12.15
N LYS A 373 -26.57 6.82 -13.50
CA LYS A 373 -26.63 5.58 -14.30
C LYS A 373 -25.54 4.56 -13.94
N SER A 374 -24.28 4.95 -13.99
CA SER A 374 -23.15 4.05 -13.67
C SER A 374 -23.16 3.67 -12.18
N THR A 375 -23.57 4.59 -11.30
CA THR A 375 -23.75 4.29 -9.88
C THR A 375 -24.80 3.20 -9.68
N LEU A 376 -25.93 3.26 -10.40
CA LEU A 376 -26.98 2.25 -10.32
C LEU A 376 -26.47 0.87 -10.73
N CYS A 377 -25.72 0.78 -11.84
CA CYS A 377 -25.07 -0.46 -12.27
C CYS A 377 -24.07 -1.00 -11.24
N ASN A 378 -23.30 -0.11 -10.63
CA ASN A 378 -22.32 -0.47 -9.60
C ASN A 378 -23.01 -1.01 -8.32
N LEU A 379 -24.16 -0.47 -7.94
CA LEU A 379 -24.96 -0.96 -6.82
C LEU A 379 -25.57 -2.33 -7.10
N ILE A 380 -26.06 -2.56 -8.33
CA ILE A 380 -26.57 -3.86 -8.76
C ILE A 380 -25.49 -4.94 -8.63
N ALA A 381 -24.26 -4.61 -9.00
CA ALA A 381 -23.13 -5.52 -8.91
C ALA A 381 -22.47 -5.59 -7.53
N ARG A 382 -22.99 -4.83 -6.57
CA ARG A 382 -22.41 -4.71 -5.24
C ARG A 382 -20.93 -4.26 -5.26
N PHE A 383 -20.60 -3.33 -6.15
CA PHE A 383 -19.31 -2.61 -6.02
C PHE A 383 -19.35 -1.59 -4.88
N TRP A 384 -20.56 -1.30 -4.40
CA TRP A 384 -20.90 -0.53 -3.21
C TRP A 384 -22.12 -1.15 -2.54
N ASP A 385 -22.19 -1.06 -1.23
CA ASP A 385 -23.40 -1.38 -0.51
C ASP A 385 -24.35 -0.18 -0.51
N VAL A 386 -25.66 -0.43 -0.62
CA VAL A 386 -26.68 0.61 -0.51
C VAL A 386 -26.78 1.12 0.93
N ASP A 387 -27.05 2.43 1.09
CA ASP A 387 -27.27 3.05 2.41
C ASP A 387 -28.64 2.62 2.97
N GLU A 388 -29.67 2.61 2.12
CA GLU A 388 -31.04 2.22 2.48
C GLU A 388 -31.61 1.29 1.40
N GLY A 389 -32.59 0.47 1.78
CA GLY A 389 -33.20 -0.50 0.88
C GLY A 389 -32.38 -1.76 0.71
N LYS A 390 -32.65 -2.52 -0.35
CA LYS A 390 -31.92 -3.76 -0.68
C LYS A 390 -31.87 -4.00 -2.19
N VAL A 391 -30.81 -4.68 -2.62
CA VAL A 391 -30.67 -5.25 -3.96
C VAL A 391 -30.69 -6.76 -3.82
N THR A 392 -31.48 -7.45 -4.65
CA THR A 392 -31.56 -8.91 -4.64
C THR A 392 -31.20 -9.49 -6.00
N LEU A 393 -30.55 -10.65 -6.00
CA LEU A 393 -30.31 -11.49 -7.16
C LEU A 393 -30.95 -12.87 -6.91
N GLY A 394 -31.90 -13.27 -7.76
CA GLY A 394 -32.65 -14.51 -7.55
C GLY A 394 -33.42 -14.56 -6.24
N GLY A 395 -33.91 -13.42 -5.76
CA GLY A 395 -34.65 -13.27 -4.50
C GLY A 395 -33.80 -13.24 -3.24
N VAL A 396 -32.46 -13.38 -3.34
CA VAL A 396 -31.53 -13.32 -2.20
C VAL A 396 -30.80 -11.98 -2.20
N ASN A 397 -30.67 -11.35 -1.03
CA ASN A 397 -29.95 -10.08 -0.91
C ASN A 397 -28.49 -10.24 -1.36
N VAL A 398 -28.00 -9.34 -2.20
CA VAL A 398 -26.60 -9.38 -2.67
C VAL A 398 -25.58 -9.32 -1.54
N LYS A 399 -25.94 -8.77 -0.38
CA LYS A 399 -25.10 -8.74 0.83
C LYS A 399 -24.89 -10.12 1.46
N ASP A 400 -25.79 -11.06 1.22
CA ASP A 400 -25.69 -12.42 1.79
C ASP A 400 -24.78 -13.35 0.98
N TYR A 401 -24.46 -12.98 -0.25
CA TYR A 401 -23.51 -13.70 -1.09
C TYR A 401 -22.07 -13.46 -0.64
N SER A 402 -21.22 -14.49 -0.71
CA SER A 402 -19.77 -14.24 -0.76
C SER A 402 -19.44 -13.46 -2.04
N MET A 403 -18.45 -12.59 -1.99
CA MET A 403 -18.07 -11.75 -3.13
C MET A 403 -17.75 -12.62 -4.37
N ASN A 404 -17.05 -13.74 -4.18
CA ASN A 404 -16.74 -14.67 -5.28
C ASN A 404 -18.01 -15.27 -5.88
N SER A 405 -18.94 -15.74 -5.03
CA SER A 405 -20.21 -16.33 -5.49
C SER A 405 -21.06 -15.31 -6.23
N LEU A 406 -21.12 -14.07 -5.74
CA LEU A 406 -21.84 -12.99 -6.41
C LEU A 406 -21.22 -12.63 -7.77
N MET A 407 -19.90 -12.41 -7.78
CA MET A 407 -19.17 -12.00 -9.00
C MET A 407 -19.19 -13.07 -10.09
N ASN A 408 -19.34 -14.34 -9.76
CA ASN A 408 -19.50 -15.41 -10.77
C ASN A 408 -20.79 -15.25 -11.61
N ASN A 409 -21.78 -14.49 -11.10
CA ASN A 409 -23.03 -14.25 -11.82
C ASN A 409 -22.98 -13.01 -12.73
N PHE A 410 -21.94 -12.19 -12.66
CA PHE A 410 -21.83 -10.97 -13.46
C PHE A 410 -20.64 -10.99 -14.40
N SER A 411 -20.83 -10.56 -15.65
CA SER A 411 -19.77 -10.16 -16.58
C SER A 411 -19.85 -8.66 -16.83
N PHE A 412 -18.68 -8.01 -16.93
CA PHE A 412 -18.61 -6.55 -17.13
C PHE A 412 -17.85 -6.22 -18.41
N VAL A 413 -18.37 -5.24 -19.14
CA VAL A 413 -17.66 -4.54 -20.19
C VAL A 413 -17.67 -3.06 -19.83
N PHE A 414 -16.57 -2.57 -19.31
CA PHE A 414 -16.44 -1.18 -18.86
C PHE A 414 -16.22 -0.21 -20.01
N GLN A 415 -16.57 1.05 -19.80
CA GLN A 415 -16.32 2.16 -20.73
C GLN A 415 -14.81 2.32 -21.02
N THR A 416 -14.01 2.32 -19.99
CA THR A 416 -12.54 2.37 -20.10
C THR A 416 -11.99 0.97 -19.87
N VAL A 417 -11.48 0.36 -20.92
CA VAL A 417 -10.90 -0.98 -20.85
C VAL A 417 -9.46 -0.92 -20.34
N TYR A 418 -9.19 -1.64 -19.26
CA TYR A 418 -7.85 -1.88 -18.78
C TYR A 418 -7.34 -3.26 -19.21
N LEU A 419 -6.18 -3.29 -19.84
CA LEU A 419 -5.47 -4.52 -20.20
C LEU A 419 -4.17 -4.58 -19.40
N PHE A 420 -3.88 -5.75 -18.85
CA PHE A 420 -2.68 -5.97 -18.07
C PHE A 420 -1.46 -6.15 -18.97
N ASP A 421 -0.29 -5.81 -18.46
CA ASP A 421 1.00 -6.05 -19.12
C ASP A 421 1.30 -7.56 -19.12
N ASP A 422 0.70 -8.24 -20.09
CA ASP A 422 0.75 -9.69 -20.29
C ASP A 422 0.38 -10.01 -21.73
N THR A 423 0.40 -11.30 -22.10
CA THR A 423 -0.03 -11.74 -23.42
C THR A 423 -1.52 -11.47 -23.65
N ILE A 424 -1.93 -11.40 -24.93
CA ILE A 424 -3.36 -11.29 -25.28
C ILE A 424 -4.12 -12.50 -24.78
N GLU A 425 -3.53 -13.71 -24.89
CA GLU A 425 -4.12 -14.94 -24.39
C GLU A 425 -4.44 -14.84 -22.89
N ASN A 426 -3.47 -14.47 -22.08
CA ASN A 426 -3.66 -14.31 -20.65
C ASN A 426 -4.68 -13.22 -20.33
N ASN A 427 -4.67 -12.11 -21.07
CA ASN A 427 -5.67 -11.07 -20.93
C ASN A 427 -7.10 -11.57 -21.19
N ILE A 428 -7.32 -12.50 -22.12
CA ILE A 428 -8.63 -13.12 -22.35
C ILE A 428 -8.94 -14.14 -21.24
N LYS A 429 -7.95 -14.93 -20.81
CA LYS A 429 -8.07 -15.92 -19.71
C LYS A 429 -8.44 -15.31 -18.35
N PHE A 430 -8.38 -13.99 -18.17
CA PHE A 430 -8.95 -13.35 -16.96
C PHE A 430 -10.44 -13.67 -16.76
N GLY A 431 -11.18 -13.99 -17.81
CA GLY A 431 -12.55 -14.50 -17.72
C GLY A 431 -12.64 -15.88 -17.07
N ARG A 432 -11.69 -16.77 -17.38
CA ARG A 432 -11.55 -18.13 -16.83
C ARG A 432 -10.10 -18.59 -16.97
N GLN A 433 -9.38 -18.69 -15.86
CA GLN A 433 -7.93 -18.90 -15.82
C GLN A 433 -7.48 -20.29 -16.35
N ASP A 434 -8.32 -21.30 -16.18
CA ASP A 434 -8.09 -22.69 -16.61
C ASP A 434 -8.50 -22.97 -18.05
N ALA A 435 -8.89 -21.95 -18.82
CA ALA A 435 -9.31 -22.09 -20.22
C ALA A 435 -8.16 -22.58 -21.10
N THR A 436 -8.47 -23.49 -22.05
CA THR A 436 -7.50 -23.95 -23.06
C THR A 436 -7.29 -22.87 -24.12
N HIS A 437 -6.23 -23.04 -24.93
CA HIS A 437 -5.97 -22.14 -26.05
C HIS A 437 -7.13 -22.14 -27.07
N GLU A 438 -7.70 -23.32 -27.35
CA GLU A 438 -8.82 -23.48 -28.28
C GLU A 438 -10.07 -22.74 -27.82
N GLU A 439 -10.33 -22.74 -26.50
CA GLU A 439 -11.44 -21.98 -25.89
C GLU A 439 -11.21 -20.48 -26.00
N VAL A 440 -9.96 -20.04 -25.79
CA VAL A 440 -9.57 -18.62 -25.96
C VAL A 440 -9.78 -18.17 -27.40
N VAL A 441 -9.34 -18.98 -28.37
CA VAL A 441 -9.55 -18.70 -29.80
C VAL A 441 -11.04 -18.68 -30.15
N ALA A 442 -11.84 -19.60 -29.59
CA ALA A 442 -13.30 -19.60 -29.78
C ALA A 442 -13.96 -18.34 -29.23
N ALA A 443 -13.58 -17.87 -28.03
CA ALA A 443 -14.07 -16.63 -27.47
C ALA A 443 -13.62 -15.41 -28.30
N ALA A 444 -12.38 -15.39 -28.75
CA ALA A 444 -11.85 -14.32 -29.59
C ALA A 444 -12.56 -14.23 -30.96
N LYS A 445 -12.93 -15.37 -31.56
CA LYS A 445 -13.73 -15.40 -32.80
C LYS A 445 -15.11 -14.80 -32.56
N LYS A 446 -15.81 -15.18 -31.47
CA LYS A 446 -17.12 -14.62 -31.11
C LYS A 446 -17.04 -13.11 -30.82
N ALA A 447 -15.92 -12.65 -30.27
CA ALA A 447 -15.68 -11.23 -29.99
C ALA A 447 -15.10 -10.47 -31.19
N CYS A 448 -15.04 -11.05 -32.38
CA CYS A 448 -14.49 -10.44 -33.60
C CYS A 448 -13.06 -9.89 -33.43
N CYS A 449 -12.25 -10.52 -32.56
CA CYS A 449 -10.87 -10.08 -32.32
C CYS A 449 -9.81 -11.06 -32.84
N HIS A 450 -10.19 -12.29 -33.28
CA HIS A 450 -9.29 -13.31 -33.79
C HIS A 450 -8.46 -12.85 -34.99
N GLU A 451 -9.08 -12.15 -35.93
CA GLU A 451 -8.40 -11.75 -37.17
C GLU A 451 -7.25 -10.80 -36.92
N PHE A 452 -7.49 -9.71 -36.14
CA PHE A 452 -6.43 -8.78 -35.87
C PHE A 452 -5.35 -9.37 -34.95
N ILE A 453 -5.72 -10.26 -34.00
CA ILE A 453 -4.74 -10.97 -33.16
C ILE A 453 -3.82 -11.84 -34.01
N SER A 454 -4.38 -12.58 -34.96
CA SER A 454 -3.62 -13.48 -35.83
C SER A 454 -2.68 -12.74 -36.79
N GLN A 455 -2.92 -11.46 -37.06
CA GLN A 455 -2.04 -10.60 -37.86
C GLN A 455 -0.86 -10.04 -37.09
N LEU A 456 -0.87 -10.12 -35.75
CA LEU A 456 0.24 -9.67 -34.92
C LEU A 456 1.42 -10.64 -35.03
N PRO A 457 2.68 -10.17 -34.93
CA PRO A 457 3.86 -11.01 -35.12
C PRO A 457 3.90 -12.28 -34.25
N ASN A 458 3.41 -12.18 -33.02
CA ASN A 458 3.36 -13.30 -32.07
C ASN A 458 1.93 -13.81 -31.82
N GLY A 459 0.91 -13.36 -32.60
CA GLY A 459 -0.47 -13.79 -32.43
C GLY A 459 -0.96 -13.57 -30.98
N TYR A 460 -1.50 -14.62 -30.37
CA TYR A 460 -2.02 -14.62 -28.99
C TYR A 460 -0.94 -14.46 -27.92
N ASP A 461 0.32 -14.79 -28.23
CA ASP A 461 1.47 -14.61 -27.32
C ASP A 461 2.03 -13.18 -27.37
N THR A 462 1.41 -12.29 -28.13
CA THR A 462 1.80 -10.88 -28.17
C THR A 462 1.58 -10.24 -26.81
N VAL A 463 2.67 -9.75 -26.20
CA VAL A 463 2.62 -8.98 -24.94
C VAL A 463 2.14 -7.56 -25.26
N ILE A 464 1.09 -7.14 -24.58
CA ILE A 464 0.52 -5.80 -24.68
C ILE A 464 0.91 -5.04 -23.44
N GLY A 465 1.66 -3.94 -23.60
CA GLY A 465 2.10 -3.11 -22.49
C GLY A 465 0.95 -2.58 -21.62
N GLU A 466 1.30 -1.99 -20.48
CA GLU A 466 0.36 -1.48 -19.49
C GLU A 466 -0.78 -0.65 -20.11
N GLY A 467 -2.00 -0.94 -19.71
CA GLY A 467 -3.20 -0.32 -20.26
C GLY A 467 -3.45 -0.61 -21.73
N GLY A 468 -2.73 -1.57 -22.34
CA GLY A 468 -2.88 -1.92 -23.75
C GLY A 468 -2.38 -0.85 -24.70
N SER A 469 -1.30 -0.15 -24.36
CA SER A 469 -0.77 1.02 -25.09
C SER A 469 -0.53 0.78 -26.60
N SER A 470 -0.32 -0.47 -27.01
CA SER A 470 -0.07 -0.85 -28.41
C SER A 470 -1.34 -1.11 -29.22
N LEU A 471 -2.53 -1.10 -28.61
CA LEU A 471 -3.81 -1.43 -29.25
C LEU A 471 -4.72 -0.22 -29.42
N SER A 472 -5.52 -0.23 -30.51
CA SER A 472 -6.58 0.77 -30.70
C SER A 472 -7.70 0.60 -29.67
N GLY A 473 -8.50 1.66 -29.43
CA GLY A 473 -9.65 1.60 -28.53
C GLY A 473 -10.64 0.47 -28.85
N GLY A 474 -10.95 0.27 -30.13
CA GLY A 474 -11.83 -0.80 -30.59
C GLY A 474 -11.25 -2.21 -30.40
N GLN A 475 -9.91 -2.37 -30.56
CA GLN A 475 -9.23 -3.64 -30.29
C GLN A 475 -9.29 -3.98 -28.80
N LYS A 476 -9.00 -3.00 -27.92
CA LYS A 476 -9.12 -3.17 -26.45
C LYS A 476 -10.53 -3.58 -26.06
N GLN A 477 -11.54 -2.93 -26.63
CA GLN A 477 -12.94 -3.21 -26.34
C GLN A 477 -13.33 -4.63 -26.73
N ARG A 478 -12.92 -5.11 -27.91
CA ARG A 478 -13.17 -6.49 -28.37
C ARG A 478 -12.47 -7.54 -27.48
N ILE A 479 -11.25 -7.27 -26.99
CA ILE A 479 -10.59 -8.13 -26.00
C ILE A 479 -11.39 -8.15 -24.68
N SER A 480 -11.91 -7.03 -24.22
CA SER A 480 -12.78 -6.97 -23.02
C SER A 480 -14.06 -7.78 -23.20
N ILE A 481 -14.67 -7.73 -24.39
CA ILE A 481 -15.82 -8.58 -24.72
C ILE A 481 -15.41 -10.05 -24.74
N ALA A 482 -14.24 -10.42 -25.31
CA ALA A 482 -13.74 -11.78 -25.26
C ALA A 482 -13.55 -12.30 -23.82
N ARG A 483 -13.08 -11.45 -22.88
CA ARG A 483 -13.04 -11.77 -21.44
C ARG A 483 -14.44 -12.07 -20.89
N ALA A 484 -15.42 -11.25 -21.24
CA ALA A 484 -16.80 -11.42 -20.77
C ALA A 484 -17.44 -12.68 -21.35
N ILE A 485 -17.18 -13.02 -22.63
CA ILE A 485 -17.60 -14.26 -23.27
C ILE A 485 -16.94 -15.47 -22.61
N MET A 486 -15.64 -15.39 -22.32
CA MET A 486 -14.88 -16.45 -21.65
C MET A 486 -15.42 -16.74 -20.24
N LYS A 487 -15.82 -15.70 -19.50
CA LYS A 487 -16.43 -15.82 -18.17
C LYS A 487 -17.78 -16.48 -18.20
N ASP A 488 -18.56 -16.25 -19.24
CA ASP A 488 -19.88 -16.83 -19.51
C ASP A 488 -20.90 -16.66 -18.37
N ALA A 489 -20.86 -15.51 -17.68
CA ALA A 489 -21.80 -15.23 -16.60
C ALA A 489 -23.22 -14.98 -17.13
N PRO A 490 -24.29 -15.30 -16.34
CA PRO A 490 -25.69 -15.16 -16.76
C PRO A 490 -26.18 -13.71 -16.84
N VAL A 491 -25.53 -12.78 -16.13
CA VAL A 491 -25.84 -11.34 -16.15
C VAL A 491 -24.69 -10.59 -16.77
N VAL A 492 -24.96 -9.74 -17.76
CA VAL A 492 -23.96 -8.91 -18.44
C VAL A 492 -24.26 -7.44 -18.20
N ILE A 493 -23.30 -6.71 -17.67
CA ILE A 493 -23.36 -5.25 -17.49
C ILE A 493 -22.44 -4.60 -18.53
N LEU A 494 -23.04 -3.76 -19.40
CA LEU A 494 -22.34 -3.03 -20.45
C LEU A 494 -22.37 -1.53 -20.12
N ASP A 495 -21.21 -0.95 -19.80
CA ASP A 495 -21.11 0.51 -19.58
C ASP A 495 -20.49 1.17 -20.82
N GLU A 496 -21.33 1.87 -21.61
CA GLU A 496 -20.94 2.61 -22.82
C GLU A 496 -20.00 1.85 -23.78
N ALA A 497 -20.15 0.55 -23.91
CA ALA A 497 -19.25 -0.34 -24.65
C ALA A 497 -18.92 0.09 -26.09
N THR A 498 -19.63 1.07 -26.64
CA THR A 498 -19.50 1.53 -28.04
C THR A 498 -19.05 3.00 -28.18
N ALA A 499 -18.69 3.70 -27.09
CA ALA A 499 -18.53 5.16 -27.10
C ALA A 499 -17.32 5.69 -27.91
N ASN A 500 -16.23 4.96 -28.02
CA ASN A 500 -14.96 5.44 -28.59
C ASN A 500 -14.44 4.55 -29.74
N VAL A 501 -15.32 4.06 -30.59
CA VAL A 501 -14.95 3.13 -31.66
C VAL A 501 -15.17 3.78 -33.02
N ASP A 502 -14.16 3.65 -33.91
CA ASP A 502 -14.22 4.12 -35.28
C ASP A 502 -15.36 3.43 -36.05
N PRO A 503 -16.04 4.13 -36.98
CA PRO A 503 -17.16 3.59 -37.76
C PRO A 503 -16.86 2.27 -38.46
N GLU A 504 -15.62 2.07 -38.89
CA GLU A 504 -15.16 0.84 -39.58
C GLU A 504 -15.21 -0.39 -38.65
N ASN A 505 -14.95 -0.20 -37.35
CA ASN A 505 -14.96 -1.25 -36.33
C ASN A 505 -16.32 -1.39 -35.61
N GLU A 506 -17.31 -0.54 -35.94
CA GLU A 506 -18.62 -0.51 -35.25
C GLU A 506 -19.39 -1.81 -35.49
N LYS A 507 -19.34 -2.36 -36.73
CA LYS A 507 -20.03 -3.60 -37.08
C LYS A 507 -19.50 -4.79 -36.29
N ASP A 508 -18.19 -4.97 -36.30
CA ASP A 508 -17.51 -6.07 -35.57
C ASP A 508 -17.81 -6.01 -34.07
N LEU A 509 -17.87 -4.78 -33.53
CA LEU A 509 -18.17 -4.57 -32.12
C LEU A 509 -19.64 -4.91 -31.80
N MET A 510 -20.56 -4.56 -32.68
CA MET A 510 -21.99 -4.92 -32.52
C MET A 510 -22.20 -6.42 -32.62
N ASP A 511 -21.56 -7.08 -33.59
CA ASP A 511 -21.60 -8.55 -33.75
C ASP A 511 -21.02 -9.25 -32.50
N ALA A 512 -19.95 -8.72 -31.92
CA ALA A 512 -19.35 -9.21 -30.68
C ALA A 512 -20.29 -9.03 -29.45
N ILE A 513 -20.97 -7.88 -29.35
CA ILE A 513 -21.96 -7.62 -28.29
C ILE A 513 -23.16 -8.57 -28.45
N GLU A 514 -23.67 -8.77 -29.67
CA GLU A 514 -24.77 -9.70 -29.92
C GLU A 514 -24.39 -11.14 -29.53
N ALA A 515 -23.17 -11.58 -29.86
CA ALA A 515 -22.67 -12.89 -29.44
C ALA A 515 -22.54 -13.03 -27.91
N LEU A 516 -22.15 -11.94 -27.21
CA LEU A 516 -22.04 -11.93 -25.74
C LEU A 516 -23.40 -11.99 -25.07
N THR A 517 -24.41 -11.32 -25.63
CA THR A 517 -25.69 -11.05 -24.96
C THR A 517 -26.76 -12.12 -25.19
N LYS A 518 -26.49 -13.09 -26.08
CA LYS A 518 -27.44 -14.15 -26.42
C LYS A 518 -27.85 -14.97 -25.20
N GLU A 519 -29.16 -15.05 -24.94
CA GLU A 519 -29.79 -15.81 -23.82
C GLU A 519 -29.35 -15.36 -22.40
N LYS A 520 -28.89 -14.14 -22.24
CA LYS A 520 -28.43 -13.57 -20.97
C LYS A 520 -29.31 -12.41 -20.49
N THR A 521 -29.23 -12.10 -19.23
CA THR A 521 -29.81 -10.87 -18.67
C THR A 521 -28.84 -9.72 -18.91
N ILE A 522 -29.31 -8.66 -19.56
CA ILE A 522 -28.45 -7.56 -19.99
C ILE A 522 -28.86 -6.27 -19.31
N ILE A 523 -27.89 -5.59 -18.71
CA ILE A 523 -28.03 -4.24 -18.20
C ILE A 523 -27.07 -3.38 -18.98
N MET A 524 -27.55 -2.40 -19.72
CA MET A 524 -26.70 -1.54 -20.50
C MET A 524 -26.90 -0.07 -20.20
N ILE A 525 -25.81 0.66 -20.01
CA ILE A 525 -25.84 2.13 -20.08
C ILE A 525 -25.65 2.50 -21.54
N ALA A 526 -26.72 3.03 -22.15
CA ALA A 526 -26.71 3.23 -23.58
C ALA A 526 -26.73 4.72 -23.95
N HIS A 527 -25.80 5.07 -24.83
CA HIS A 527 -25.71 6.38 -25.48
C HIS A 527 -26.06 6.32 -26.96
N ARG A 528 -26.30 5.14 -27.56
CA ARG A 528 -26.68 4.98 -28.97
C ARG A 528 -28.14 4.54 -29.10
N LEU A 529 -28.91 5.27 -29.92
CA LEU A 529 -30.34 5.04 -30.15
C LEU A 529 -30.63 3.63 -30.70
N LYS A 530 -29.78 3.10 -31.58
CA LYS A 530 -29.99 1.77 -32.18
C LYS A 530 -30.07 0.67 -31.13
N THR A 531 -29.23 0.74 -30.09
CA THR A 531 -29.18 -0.28 -29.04
C THR A 531 -30.33 -0.14 -28.06
N VAL A 532 -30.77 1.12 -27.77
CA VAL A 532 -31.87 1.40 -26.85
C VAL A 532 -33.22 0.98 -27.40
N ARG A 533 -33.44 1.13 -28.70
CA ARG A 533 -34.74 0.84 -29.37
C ARG A 533 -35.19 -0.62 -29.25
N HIS A 534 -34.22 -1.54 -29.16
CA HIS A 534 -34.48 -2.98 -29.10
C HIS A 534 -34.45 -3.55 -27.67
N ALA A 535 -34.31 -2.70 -26.67
CA ALA A 535 -34.38 -3.12 -25.28
C ALA A 535 -35.81 -3.48 -24.85
N ASP A 536 -35.97 -4.58 -24.12
CA ASP A 536 -37.23 -5.02 -23.55
C ASP A 536 -37.76 -4.00 -22.55
N GLN A 537 -36.85 -3.30 -21.86
CA GLN A 537 -37.16 -2.28 -20.89
C GLN A 537 -36.16 -1.12 -20.99
N ILE A 538 -36.68 0.09 -20.93
CA ILE A 538 -35.88 1.32 -20.88
C ILE A 538 -36.17 2.01 -19.56
N VAL A 539 -35.12 2.34 -18.81
CA VAL A 539 -35.18 3.04 -17.52
C VAL A 539 -34.46 4.38 -17.67
N VAL A 540 -35.22 5.46 -17.49
CA VAL A 540 -34.69 6.82 -17.56
C VAL A 540 -34.34 7.30 -16.15
N VAL A 541 -33.04 7.48 -15.89
CA VAL A 541 -32.54 7.94 -14.60
C VAL A 541 -32.20 9.43 -14.69
N ASP A 542 -32.84 10.23 -13.86
CA ASP A 542 -32.53 11.65 -13.70
C ASP A 542 -32.47 12.05 -12.24
N LYS A 543 -31.43 12.77 -11.87
CA LYS A 543 -31.18 13.25 -10.49
C LYS A 543 -31.30 12.16 -9.42
N GLY A 544 -30.84 10.94 -9.74
CA GLY A 544 -30.82 9.81 -8.81
C GLY A 544 -32.18 9.08 -8.67
N ARG A 545 -33.20 9.41 -9.46
CA ARG A 545 -34.52 8.77 -9.44
C ARG A 545 -34.87 8.20 -10.81
N ILE A 546 -35.76 7.22 -10.84
CA ILE A 546 -36.36 6.74 -12.08
C ILE A 546 -37.43 7.76 -12.49
N ALA A 547 -37.14 8.49 -13.56
CA ALA A 547 -38.06 9.50 -14.10
C ALA A 547 -39.10 8.88 -15.05
N GLN A 548 -38.73 7.90 -15.86
CA GLN A 548 -39.60 7.19 -16.79
C GLN A 548 -39.13 5.74 -16.93
N GLN A 549 -40.08 4.83 -17.19
CA GLN A 549 -39.81 3.40 -17.41
C GLN A 549 -40.82 2.85 -18.41
N GLY A 550 -40.38 2.03 -19.37
CA GLY A 550 -41.24 1.41 -20.37
C GLY A 550 -40.48 0.92 -21.59
N THR A 551 -41.18 0.52 -22.64
CA THR A 551 -40.60 0.21 -23.95
C THR A 551 -40.36 1.48 -24.77
N HIS A 552 -39.57 1.37 -25.83
CA HIS A 552 -39.35 2.48 -26.77
C HIS A 552 -40.68 3.13 -27.25
N GLU A 553 -41.61 2.28 -27.67
CA GLU A 553 -42.92 2.74 -28.18
C GLU A 553 -43.71 3.49 -27.11
N GLN A 554 -43.78 2.95 -25.89
CA GLN A 554 -44.46 3.59 -24.77
C GLN A 554 -43.87 4.94 -24.40
N LEU A 555 -42.54 5.02 -24.32
CA LEU A 555 -41.86 6.25 -23.93
C LEU A 555 -41.87 7.34 -25.01
N MET A 556 -41.98 6.98 -26.30
CA MET A 556 -42.13 7.94 -27.40
C MET A 556 -43.48 8.61 -27.43
N THR A 557 -44.53 7.96 -26.89
CA THR A 557 -45.88 8.57 -26.78
C THR A 557 -46.00 9.56 -25.62
N GLN A 558 -45.04 9.55 -24.68
CA GLN A 558 -45.01 10.41 -23.50
C GLN A 558 -44.07 11.60 -23.73
N ASP A 559 -44.54 12.80 -23.40
CA ASP A 559 -43.61 13.94 -23.34
C ASP A 559 -42.71 13.81 -22.12
N GLY A 560 -41.38 13.64 -22.35
CA GLY A 560 -40.46 13.41 -21.28
C GLY A 560 -38.99 13.48 -21.68
N ILE A 561 -38.14 13.06 -20.76
CA ILE A 561 -36.68 13.09 -20.96
C ILE A 561 -36.29 12.14 -22.11
N TYR A 562 -36.94 10.97 -22.21
CA TYR A 562 -36.61 9.98 -23.23
C TYR A 562 -36.87 10.52 -24.65
N LYS A 563 -38.06 11.07 -24.91
CA LYS A 563 -38.40 11.63 -26.21
C LYS A 563 -37.44 12.74 -26.60
N ARG A 564 -37.17 13.68 -25.69
CA ARG A 564 -36.17 14.75 -25.92
C ARG A 564 -34.77 14.20 -26.21
N PHE A 565 -34.38 13.12 -25.55
CA PHE A 565 -33.10 12.45 -25.81
C PHE A 565 -33.07 11.83 -27.22
N VAL A 566 -34.15 11.18 -27.66
CA VAL A 566 -34.27 10.60 -29.01
C VAL A 566 -34.25 11.70 -30.05
N ASP A 567 -35.11 12.73 -29.91
CA ASP A 567 -35.24 13.84 -30.85
C ASP A 567 -33.92 14.60 -31.04
N ALA A 568 -33.24 14.89 -29.94
CA ALA A 568 -31.93 15.56 -29.99
C ALA A 568 -30.85 14.72 -30.72
N ARG A 569 -30.91 13.40 -30.59
CA ARG A 569 -29.98 12.49 -31.28
C ARG A 569 -30.33 12.35 -32.77
N GLU A 570 -31.58 12.28 -33.15
CA GLU A 570 -32.01 12.25 -34.54
C GLU A 570 -31.66 13.58 -35.25
N GLN A 571 -31.84 14.70 -34.58
CA GLN A 571 -31.36 15.99 -35.07
C GLN A 571 -29.86 16.04 -35.26
N ALA A 572 -29.08 15.53 -34.32
CA ALA A 572 -27.60 15.47 -34.43
C ALA A 572 -27.14 14.61 -35.60
N VAL A 573 -27.79 13.49 -35.90
CA VAL A 573 -27.47 12.62 -37.05
C VAL A 573 -27.87 13.28 -38.38
N SER A 574 -28.94 14.08 -38.38
CA SER A 574 -29.43 14.79 -39.57
C SER A 574 -28.68 16.13 -39.82
N TRP A 575 -27.83 16.56 -38.88
CA TRP A 575 -27.12 17.82 -38.96
C TRP A 575 -26.05 17.79 -40.08
N LYS A 576 -26.36 18.43 -41.22
CA LYS A 576 -25.39 18.68 -42.29
C LYS A 576 -24.69 19.99 -41.97
N LEU A 577 -23.36 19.97 -41.98
CA LEU A 577 -22.56 21.20 -41.98
C LEU A 577 -23.04 22.12 -43.13
N ALA A 578 -23.62 23.26 -42.80
CA ALA A 578 -23.93 24.25 -43.80
C ALA A 578 -22.59 24.65 -44.47
N PRO A 579 -22.53 24.72 -45.81
CA PRO A 579 -21.32 25.19 -46.50
C PRO A 579 -20.97 26.57 -45.97
N CYS A 580 -19.70 26.74 -45.60
CA CYS A 580 -19.15 28.00 -45.07
C CYS A 580 -19.41 29.13 -46.13
N PRO A 581 -20.11 30.22 -45.79
CA PRO A 581 -20.36 31.29 -46.76
C PRO A 581 -19.10 32.04 -47.23
N LEU A 582 -17.94 31.70 -46.71
CA LEU A 582 -16.65 32.36 -47.02
C LEU A 582 -15.85 31.75 -48.18
N ALA A 583 -16.41 30.74 -48.89
CA ALA A 583 -15.74 30.13 -50.05
C ALA A 583 -16.18 30.75 -51.40
N GLN A 584 -16.85 31.91 -51.39
CA GLN A 584 -17.13 32.70 -52.58
C GLN A 584 -16.59 34.14 -52.39
N LYS A 585 -15.30 34.32 -52.52
CA LYS A 585 -14.67 35.56 -53.00
C LYS A 585 -13.34 35.24 -53.63
#